data_187413b9a9ebd172475b6f7b5772b8aa
#
_entry.id   187413b9a9ebd172475b6f7b5772b8aa
#
_cell.length_a   1.000
_cell.length_b   1.000
_cell.length_c   1.000
_cell.angle_alpha   90.00
_cell.angle_beta   90.00
_cell.angle_gamma   90.00
#
_symmetry.space_group_name_H-M   'P 1'
#
loop_
_entity.id
_entity.type
_entity.pdbx_description
1 polymer ?
#
loop_
_entity_poly.entity_id
_entity_poly.type
_entity_poly.pdbx_seq_one_letter_code
_entity_poly.pdbx_strand_id
1 'polypeptide(L)'
;MNAAVSSELITRTKSTIDNPKKAIIGLHGWTGNEDSFEPVSKMINLDNVKWYFPRAPYKSGVGKGYSWFSGSDEKGWDVDKTWKGMHDLLAIIQSDGFKPNEIYLMGFSQGACLAIEFALRLPYAIGGIIPIAGFIKFKEKLLEDRTEESKGTPILLLHGRQDEIIPLTASETAYNILSKLEHPLYFEAYDATHKIPLDIAPMIKDFISDSINFINSNLSKQLVKKD
;
A
#
# COMPACT_ATOMS: atom_id res chain seq x y z
N MET A 1 29.47 -9.23 13.85
CA MET A 1 28.43 -10.14 13.32
C MET A 1 27.09 -9.42 13.50
N ASN A 2 26.50 -8.92 12.42
CA ASN A 2 25.16 -8.33 12.50
C ASN A 2 24.18 -9.49 12.72
N ALA A 3 23.39 -9.42 13.79
CA ALA A 3 22.31 -10.37 13.99
C ALA A 3 21.37 -10.31 12.77
N ALA A 4 21.01 -11.45 12.20
CA ALA A 4 20.05 -11.50 11.11
C ALA A 4 18.71 -10.92 11.60
N VAL A 5 18.22 -9.90 10.93
CA VAL A 5 16.90 -9.32 11.23
C VAL A 5 15.85 -10.36 10.86
N SER A 6 15.01 -10.75 11.82
CA SER A 6 13.87 -11.63 11.57
C SER A 6 12.58 -10.84 11.76
N SER A 7 11.69 -10.84 10.78
CA SER A 7 10.35 -10.25 10.94
C SER A 7 9.47 -11.19 11.76
N GLU A 8 8.66 -10.60 12.66
CA GLU A 8 7.58 -11.32 13.35
C GLU A 8 6.40 -11.64 12.42
N LEU A 9 6.35 -11.01 11.24
CA LEU A 9 5.30 -11.29 10.25
C LEU A 9 5.66 -12.54 9.44
N ILE A 10 4.78 -13.51 9.43
CA ILE A 10 4.86 -14.64 8.49
C ILE A 10 4.73 -14.07 7.09
N THR A 11 5.77 -14.22 6.27
CA THR A 11 5.83 -13.62 4.94
C THR A 11 6.15 -14.65 3.88
N ARG A 12 5.28 -14.78 2.87
CA ARG A 12 5.57 -15.53 1.65
C ARG A 12 6.25 -14.61 0.65
N THR A 13 7.14 -15.17 -0.16
CA THR A 13 7.81 -14.42 -1.23
C THR A 13 7.65 -15.11 -2.58
N LYS A 14 7.66 -14.32 -3.65
CA LYS A 14 7.61 -14.80 -5.02
C LYS A 14 8.40 -13.87 -5.93
N SER A 15 9.45 -14.38 -6.55
CA SER A 15 10.21 -13.65 -7.57
C SER A 15 9.69 -13.99 -8.96
N THR A 16 9.68 -13.03 -9.86
CA THR A 16 9.35 -13.24 -11.28
C THR A 16 10.59 -13.59 -12.11
N ILE A 17 11.77 -13.22 -11.63
CA ILE A 17 13.09 -13.53 -12.21
C ILE A 17 14.15 -13.67 -11.09
N ASP A 18 15.35 -14.12 -11.45
CA ASP A 18 16.46 -14.36 -10.49
C ASP A 18 17.00 -13.06 -9.86
N ASN A 19 17.07 -11.96 -10.63
CA ASN A 19 17.59 -10.67 -10.16
C ASN A 19 16.54 -9.55 -10.31
N PRO A 20 15.47 -9.56 -9.50
CA PRO A 20 14.40 -8.56 -9.57
C PRO A 20 14.92 -7.16 -9.21
N LYS A 21 14.35 -6.14 -9.84
CA LYS A 21 14.76 -4.74 -9.67
C LYS A 21 13.84 -3.96 -8.72
N LYS A 22 12.68 -4.51 -8.41
CA LYS A 22 11.71 -3.87 -7.52
C LYS A 22 11.14 -4.87 -6.54
N ALA A 23 10.87 -4.40 -5.33
CA ALA A 23 10.19 -5.16 -4.28
C ALA A 23 8.76 -4.63 -4.10
N ILE A 24 7.77 -5.53 -4.09
CA ILE A 24 6.37 -5.17 -3.87
C ILE A 24 5.89 -5.86 -2.61
N ILE A 25 5.43 -5.10 -1.62
CA ILE A 25 4.78 -5.63 -0.43
C ILE A 25 3.27 -5.64 -0.69
N GLY A 26 2.67 -6.82 -0.79
CA GLY A 26 1.25 -7.01 -0.99
C GLY A 26 0.50 -7.13 0.34
N LEU A 27 -0.29 -6.13 0.70
CA LEU A 27 -0.99 -6.01 1.97
C LEU A 27 -2.47 -6.41 1.83
N HIS A 28 -2.85 -7.54 2.40
CA HIS A 28 -4.21 -8.06 2.32
C HIS A 28 -5.25 -7.23 3.09
N GLY A 29 -6.52 -7.34 2.73
CA GLY A 29 -7.64 -6.74 3.46
C GLY A 29 -7.92 -7.45 4.79
N TRP A 30 -8.86 -6.90 5.57
CA TRP A 30 -9.34 -7.52 6.79
C TRP A 30 -9.85 -8.95 6.52
N THR A 31 -9.57 -9.86 7.42
CA THR A 31 -9.82 -11.31 7.31
C THR A 31 -8.94 -12.06 6.30
N GLY A 32 -8.03 -11.38 5.62
CA GLY A 32 -7.06 -12.02 4.72
C GLY A 32 -5.89 -12.69 5.44
N ASN A 33 -4.96 -13.19 4.66
CA ASN A 33 -3.71 -13.80 5.09
C ASN A 33 -2.63 -13.62 4.01
N GLU A 34 -1.46 -14.22 4.17
CA GLU A 34 -0.33 -14.16 3.23
C GLU A 34 -0.61 -14.75 1.84
N ASP A 35 -1.68 -15.52 1.67
CA ASP A 35 -2.08 -16.09 0.39
C ASP A 35 -3.04 -15.18 -0.39
N SER A 36 -3.72 -14.28 0.33
CA SER A 36 -4.84 -13.49 -0.21
C SER A 36 -4.44 -12.54 -1.34
N PHE A 37 -3.19 -12.07 -1.36
CA PHE A 37 -2.70 -11.12 -2.38
C PHE A 37 -2.00 -11.80 -3.57
N GLU A 38 -1.71 -13.09 -3.49
CA GLU A 38 -1.06 -13.83 -4.58
C GLU A 38 -1.90 -13.84 -5.88
N PRO A 39 -3.23 -14.03 -5.86
CA PRO A 39 -4.07 -13.91 -7.07
C PRO A 39 -3.95 -12.53 -7.73
N VAL A 40 -3.87 -11.45 -6.94
CA VAL A 40 -3.68 -10.08 -7.43
C VAL A 40 -2.32 -9.95 -8.14
N SER A 41 -1.26 -10.51 -7.57
CA SER A 41 0.07 -10.49 -8.19
C SER A 41 0.10 -11.23 -9.54
N LYS A 42 -0.63 -12.33 -9.66
CA LYS A 42 -0.77 -13.08 -10.91
C LYS A 42 -1.58 -12.31 -11.95
N MET A 43 -2.65 -11.65 -11.52
CA MET A 43 -3.53 -10.86 -12.37
C MET A 43 -2.79 -9.63 -12.93
N ILE A 44 -2.06 -8.91 -12.09
CA ILE A 44 -1.27 -7.75 -12.52
C ILE A 44 -0.10 -8.20 -13.41
N ASN A 45 0.50 -9.35 -13.12
CA ASN A 45 1.59 -9.94 -13.90
C ASN A 45 2.72 -8.95 -14.19
N LEU A 46 3.35 -8.44 -13.12
CA LEU A 46 4.52 -7.57 -13.21
C LEU A 46 5.77 -8.38 -13.55
N ASP A 47 6.59 -7.83 -14.42
CA ASP A 47 7.91 -8.35 -14.72
C ASP A 47 8.96 -7.74 -13.78
N ASN A 48 10.05 -8.48 -13.56
CA ASN A 48 11.26 -7.96 -12.90
C ASN A 48 11.05 -7.52 -11.45
N VAL A 49 10.14 -8.19 -10.71
CA VAL A 49 9.78 -7.87 -9.33
C VAL A 49 9.92 -9.07 -8.39
N LYS A 50 10.17 -8.79 -7.12
CA LYS A 50 10.01 -9.72 -6.00
C LYS A 50 8.85 -9.26 -5.14
N TRP A 51 7.86 -10.13 -4.97
CA TRP A 51 6.72 -9.93 -4.11
C TRP A 51 7.01 -10.44 -2.70
N TYR A 52 6.51 -9.71 -1.71
CA TYR A 52 6.46 -10.08 -0.31
C TYR A 52 5.00 -10.00 0.15
N PHE A 53 4.47 -11.09 0.66
CA PHE A 53 3.09 -11.21 1.12
C PHE A 53 3.09 -11.48 2.63
N PRO A 54 3.16 -10.44 3.46
CA PRO A 54 3.09 -10.61 4.90
C PRO A 54 1.67 -10.93 5.35
N ARG A 55 1.55 -11.78 6.39
CA ARG A 55 0.34 -12.00 7.15
C ARG A 55 0.24 -10.96 8.25
N ALA A 56 -0.91 -10.31 8.40
CA ALA A 56 -1.20 -9.42 9.51
C ALA A 56 -1.06 -10.13 10.88
N PRO A 57 -0.58 -9.46 11.94
CA PRO A 57 -0.20 -10.13 13.19
C PRO A 57 -1.36 -10.45 14.12
N TYR A 58 -2.51 -9.77 13.97
CA TYR A 58 -3.67 -9.98 14.84
C TYR A 58 -4.70 -10.89 14.21
N LYS A 59 -5.43 -11.66 15.04
CA LYS A 59 -6.62 -12.37 14.56
C LYS A 59 -7.72 -11.36 14.23
N SER A 60 -8.48 -11.60 13.16
CA SER A 60 -9.54 -10.70 12.70
C SER A 60 -10.75 -10.60 13.64
N GLY A 61 -10.86 -11.50 14.59
CA GLY A 61 -12.05 -11.63 15.46
C GLY A 61 -13.25 -12.32 14.79
N VAL A 62 -13.20 -12.49 13.47
CA VAL A 62 -14.21 -13.22 12.68
C VAL A 62 -13.54 -14.22 11.75
N GLY A 63 -14.09 -15.41 11.63
CA GLY A 63 -13.52 -16.46 10.79
C GLY A 63 -12.10 -16.87 11.18
N LYS A 64 -11.28 -17.26 10.18
CA LYS A 64 -9.90 -17.74 10.35
C LYS A 64 -8.84 -16.72 9.94
N GLY A 65 -9.24 -15.52 9.51
CA GLY A 65 -8.35 -14.54 8.94
C GLY A 65 -7.65 -13.64 9.95
N TYR A 66 -6.94 -12.64 9.43
CA TYR A 66 -6.06 -11.76 10.18
C TYR A 66 -6.39 -10.28 9.95
N SER A 67 -5.89 -9.43 10.83
CA SER A 67 -6.12 -7.99 10.85
C SER A 67 -4.81 -7.25 11.10
N TRP A 68 -4.62 -6.13 10.43
CA TRP A 68 -3.49 -5.23 10.65
C TRP A 68 -3.65 -4.39 11.92
N PHE A 69 -4.87 -4.23 12.39
CA PHE A 69 -5.20 -3.45 13.58
C PHE A 69 -6.05 -4.29 14.54
N SER A 70 -5.83 -4.16 15.84
CA SER A 70 -6.58 -4.84 16.88
C SER A 70 -7.24 -3.82 17.82
N GLY A 71 -8.50 -4.00 18.17
CA GLY A 71 -9.22 -3.08 19.04
C GLY A 71 -10.52 -2.56 18.43
N SER A 72 -10.97 -1.41 18.91
CA SER A 72 -12.14 -0.67 18.43
C SER A 72 -12.00 0.82 18.71
N ASP A 73 -12.87 1.64 18.11
CA ASP A 73 -12.90 3.09 18.37
C ASP A 73 -13.17 3.42 19.84
N GLU A 74 -13.91 2.54 20.56
CA GLU A 74 -14.22 2.73 21.99
C GLU A 74 -13.05 2.35 22.91
N LYS A 75 -12.30 1.27 22.56
CA LYS A 75 -11.24 0.69 23.39
C LYS A 75 -9.84 1.13 23.00
N GLY A 76 -9.73 1.89 21.92
CA GLY A 76 -8.48 2.19 21.26
C GLY A 76 -8.02 1.06 20.34
N TRP A 77 -7.04 1.39 19.50
CA TRP A 77 -6.47 0.50 18.52
C TRP A 77 -5.03 0.15 18.86
N ASP A 78 -4.72 -1.13 18.88
CA ASP A 78 -3.35 -1.67 18.99
C ASP A 78 -2.82 -1.92 17.57
N VAL A 79 -1.66 -1.33 17.29
CA VAL A 79 -0.96 -1.39 16.00
C VAL A 79 0.52 -1.80 16.17
N ASP A 80 1.00 -1.99 17.38
CA ASP A 80 2.42 -2.11 17.71
C ASP A 80 3.10 -3.28 17.00
N LYS A 81 2.44 -4.46 16.98
CA LYS A 81 2.97 -5.64 16.27
C LYS A 81 3.03 -5.40 14.76
N THR A 82 2.08 -4.67 14.21
CA THR A 82 2.07 -4.31 12.78
C THR A 82 3.22 -3.37 12.46
N TRP A 83 3.40 -2.30 13.24
CA TRP A 83 4.50 -1.36 13.03
C TRP A 83 5.85 -2.06 13.12
N LYS A 84 6.08 -2.78 14.22
CA LYS A 84 7.32 -3.52 14.40
C LYS A 84 7.57 -4.49 13.23
N GLY A 85 6.59 -5.32 12.91
CA GLY A 85 6.74 -6.33 11.86
C GLY A 85 6.94 -5.74 10.47
N MET A 86 6.33 -4.59 10.15
CA MET A 86 6.53 -3.89 8.88
C MET A 86 7.94 -3.26 8.80
N HIS A 87 8.45 -2.68 9.89
CA HIS A 87 9.82 -2.17 9.94
C HIS A 87 10.85 -3.30 9.78
N ASP A 88 10.65 -4.42 10.48
CA ASP A 88 11.51 -5.61 10.34
C ASP A 88 11.49 -6.13 8.89
N LEU A 89 10.30 -6.19 8.27
CA LEU A 89 10.16 -6.61 6.88
C LEU A 89 10.88 -5.67 5.92
N LEU A 90 10.79 -4.35 6.10
CA LEU A 90 11.56 -3.39 5.30
C LEU A 90 13.07 -3.59 5.45
N ALA A 91 13.55 -3.84 6.67
CA ALA A 91 14.96 -4.11 6.90
C ALA A 91 15.43 -5.39 6.18
N ILE A 92 14.59 -6.43 6.13
CA ILE A 92 14.86 -7.67 5.37
C ILE A 92 14.91 -7.34 3.87
N ILE A 93 13.95 -6.59 3.33
CA ILE A 93 13.90 -6.22 1.91
C ILE A 93 15.14 -5.40 1.52
N GLN A 94 15.57 -4.48 2.37
CA GLN A 94 16.80 -3.72 2.15
C GLN A 94 18.05 -4.63 2.21
N SER A 95 18.07 -5.63 3.09
CA SER A 95 19.15 -6.62 3.15
C SER A 95 19.17 -7.56 1.93
N ASP A 96 18.03 -7.77 1.29
CA ASP A 96 17.90 -8.45 -0.01
C ASP A 96 18.46 -7.60 -1.17
N GLY A 97 18.89 -6.36 -0.90
CA GLY A 97 19.56 -5.47 -1.86
C GLY A 97 18.69 -4.40 -2.49
N PHE A 98 17.41 -4.29 -2.11
CA PHE A 98 16.51 -3.26 -2.64
C PHE A 98 16.72 -1.91 -1.94
N LYS A 99 16.85 -0.85 -2.73
CA LYS A 99 16.89 0.53 -2.23
C LYS A 99 15.48 1.04 -1.92
N PRO A 100 15.31 2.06 -1.07
CA PRO A 100 13.99 2.62 -0.77
C PRO A 100 13.15 2.95 -2.01
N ASN A 101 13.72 3.60 -3.02
CA ASN A 101 13.04 3.96 -4.26
C ASN A 101 12.69 2.76 -5.17
N GLU A 102 13.11 1.56 -4.83
CA GLU A 102 12.76 0.31 -5.51
C GLU A 102 11.67 -0.48 -4.76
N ILE A 103 11.21 0.01 -3.59
CA ILE A 103 10.22 -0.64 -2.72
C ILE A 103 8.86 0.00 -2.90
N TYR A 104 7.84 -0.81 -3.10
CA TYR A 104 6.45 -0.40 -3.26
C TYR A 104 5.54 -1.12 -2.25
N LEU A 105 4.54 -0.41 -1.71
CA LEU A 105 3.47 -1.04 -0.95
C LEU A 105 2.17 -1.00 -1.76
N MET A 106 1.58 -2.16 -1.98
CA MET A 106 0.27 -2.29 -2.62
C MET A 106 -0.68 -2.93 -1.62
N GLY A 107 -1.76 -2.24 -1.28
CA GLY A 107 -2.71 -2.71 -0.29
C GLY A 107 -4.16 -2.63 -0.76
N PHE A 108 -4.99 -3.53 -0.24
CA PHE A 108 -6.42 -3.54 -0.48
C PHE A 108 -7.19 -3.33 0.83
N SER A 109 -8.20 -2.43 0.83
CA SER A 109 -9.07 -2.18 1.97
C SER A 109 -8.27 -1.85 3.24
N GLN A 110 -8.31 -2.65 4.30
CA GLN A 110 -7.49 -2.45 5.50
C GLN A 110 -5.98 -2.42 5.20
N GLY A 111 -5.50 -3.23 4.24
CA GLY A 111 -4.11 -3.18 3.79
C GLY A 111 -3.75 -1.89 3.05
N ALA A 112 -4.72 -1.27 2.38
CA ALA A 112 -4.54 0.04 1.76
C ALA A 112 -4.42 1.15 2.82
N CYS A 113 -5.21 1.06 3.90
CA CYS A 113 -5.04 1.96 5.06
C CYS A 113 -3.65 1.83 5.64
N LEU A 114 -3.17 0.60 5.86
CA LEU A 114 -1.81 0.36 6.36
C LEU A 114 -0.76 0.94 5.42
N ALA A 115 -0.90 0.78 4.10
CA ALA A 115 0.06 1.32 3.14
C ALA A 115 0.23 2.83 3.28
N ILE A 116 -0.87 3.58 3.44
CA ILE A 116 -0.85 5.03 3.68
C ILE A 116 -0.22 5.33 5.04
N GLU A 117 -0.79 4.76 6.11
CA GLU A 117 -0.38 5.02 7.49
C GLU A 117 1.10 4.72 7.74
N PHE A 118 1.62 3.64 7.14
CA PHE A 118 3.00 3.22 7.33
C PHE A 118 3.97 4.04 6.48
N ALA A 119 3.70 4.22 5.18
CA ALA A 119 4.62 4.90 4.28
C ALA A 119 4.86 6.36 4.65
N LEU A 120 3.83 7.08 5.12
CA LEU A 120 3.94 8.48 5.47
C LEU A 120 4.72 8.73 6.79
N ARG A 121 4.99 7.69 7.57
CA ARG A 121 5.80 7.75 8.79
C ARG A 121 7.24 7.27 8.59
N LEU A 122 7.61 6.86 7.37
CA LEU A 122 8.98 6.46 7.09
C LEU A 122 9.93 7.67 7.09
N PRO A 123 11.17 7.51 7.57
CA PRO A 123 12.17 8.57 7.55
C PRO A 123 12.83 8.74 6.17
N TYR A 124 12.16 8.31 5.11
CA TYR A 124 12.57 8.42 3.71
C TYR A 124 11.41 8.13 2.77
N ALA A 125 11.49 8.65 1.54
CA ALA A 125 10.56 8.28 0.48
C ALA A 125 10.87 6.89 -0.08
N ILE A 126 9.82 6.15 -0.44
CA ILE A 126 9.91 4.86 -1.14
C ILE A 126 9.46 4.99 -2.60
N GLY A 127 9.61 3.92 -3.40
CA GLY A 127 9.25 3.90 -4.83
C GLY A 127 7.80 4.27 -5.11
N GLY A 128 6.89 3.96 -4.18
CA GLY A 128 5.50 4.41 -4.23
C GLY A 128 4.57 3.54 -3.41
N ILE A 129 3.34 4.03 -3.24
CA ILE A 129 2.25 3.26 -2.65
C ILE A 129 1.04 3.20 -3.58
N ILE A 130 0.33 2.07 -3.53
CA ILE A 130 -0.87 1.80 -4.32
C ILE A 130 -1.99 1.36 -3.37
N PRO A 131 -2.64 2.30 -2.68
CA PRO A 131 -3.80 2.02 -1.84
C PRO A 131 -5.04 1.80 -2.71
N ILE A 132 -5.66 0.63 -2.61
CA ILE A 132 -6.87 0.24 -3.35
C ILE A 132 -8.04 0.11 -2.36
N ALA A 133 -9.10 0.87 -2.53
CA ALA A 133 -10.21 1.02 -1.58
C ALA A 133 -9.74 1.43 -0.17
N GLY A 134 -8.74 2.35 -0.12
CA GLY A 134 -8.10 2.81 1.10
C GLY A 134 -8.71 4.07 1.69
N PHE A 135 -8.46 4.27 2.97
CA PHE A 135 -8.79 5.50 3.69
C PHE A 135 -7.75 5.75 4.78
N ILE A 136 -7.69 6.97 5.30
CA ILE A 136 -6.83 7.31 6.44
C ILE A 136 -7.60 6.98 7.72
N LYS A 137 -7.10 5.99 8.46
CA LYS A 137 -7.78 5.49 9.67
C LYS A 137 -7.46 6.34 10.91
N PHE A 138 -6.21 6.74 11.08
CA PHE A 138 -5.72 7.46 12.25
C PHE A 138 -5.31 8.89 11.88
N LYS A 139 -6.28 9.67 11.36
CA LYS A 139 -6.03 10.96 10.73
C LYS A 139 -5.22 11.93 11.59
N GLU A 140 -5.64 12.18 12.83
CA GLU A 140 -4.98 13.13 13.72
C GLU A 140 -3.55 12.66 13.98
N LYS A 141 -3.39 11.40 14.36
CA LYS A 141 -2.08 10.79 14.64
C LYS A 141 -1.19 10.75 13.40
N LEU A 142 -1.75 10.50 12.21
CA LEU A 142 -0.97 10.54 10.97
C LEU A 142 -0.42 11.94 10.71
N LEU A 143 -1.22 12.99 10.93
CA LEU A 143 -0.80 14.38 10.72
C LEU A 143 0.28 14.82 11.73
N GLU A 144 0.28 14.23 12.93
CA GLU A 144 1.31 14.46 13.96
C GLU A 144 2.60 13.70 13.68
N ASP A 145 2.50 12.41 13.30
CA ASP A 145 3.62 11.46 13.21
C ASP A 145 4.27 11.39 11.83
N ARG A 146 3.64 11.93 10.77
CA ARG A 146 4.19 11.91 9.41
C ARG A 146 5.55 12.61 9.36
N THR A 147 6.41 12.14 8.48
CA THR A 147 7.74 12.73 8.28
C THR A 147 7.77 13.60 7.02
N GLU A 148 8.60 14.63 6.99
CA GLU A 148 8.83 15.41 5.78
C GLU A 148 9.62 14.59 4.73
N GLU A 149 10.48 13.68 5.18
CA GLU A 149 11.29 12.80 4.33
C GLU A 149 10.43 11.82 3.52
N SER A 150 9.24 11.45 4.01
CA SER A 150 8.30 10.59 3.27
C SER A 150 7.55 11.33 2.17
N LYS A 151 7.55 12.66 2.14
CA LYS A 151 6.77 13.52 1.23
C LYS A 151 7.03 13.23 -0.26
N GLY A 152 8.22 12.78 -0.60
CA GLY A 152 8.57 12.36 -1.96
C GLY A 152 7.97 11.02 -2.42
N THR A 153 7.25 10.27 -1.53
CA THR A 153 6.65 8.98 -1.90
C THR A 153 5.48 9.19 -2.86
N PRO A 154 5.54 8.65 -4.09
CA PRO A 154 4.44 8.73 -5.05
C PRO A 154 3.24 7.87 -4.62
N ILE A 155 2.02 8.35 -4.88
CA ILE A 155 0.79 7.68 -4.48
C ILE A 155 -0.13 7.48 -5.69
N LEU A 156 -0.49 6.24 -5.98
CA LEU A 156 -1.57 5.87 -6.89
C LEU A 156 -2.76 5.40 -6.05
N LEU A 157 -3.70 6.28 -5.77
CA LEU A 157 -4.92 5.98 -5.02
C LEU A 157 -5.99 5.47 -5.96
N LEU A 158 -6.55 4.28 -5.68
CA LEU A 158 -7.52 3.59 -6.53
C LEU A 158 -8.78 3.24 -5.73
N HIS A 159 -9.99 3.40 -6.33
CA HIS A 159 -11.23 3.05 -5.65
C HIS A 159 -12.35 2.65 -6.62
N GLY A 160 -13.16 1.66 -6.24
CA GLY A 160 -14.36 1.26 -6.99
C GLY A 160 -15.51 2.26 -6.78
N ARG A 161 -16.13 2.77 -7.87
CA ARG A 161 -17.24 3.73 -7.78
C ARG A 161 -18.47 3.16 -7.08
N GLN A 162 -18.65 1.84 -7.16
CA GLN A 162 -19.81 1.11 -6.63
C GLN A 162 -19.44 0.33 -5.36
N ASP A 163 -18.40 0.78 -4.64
CA ASP A 163 -17.96 0.14 -3.39
C ASP A 163 -18.96 0.41 -2.26
N GLU A 164 -19.67 -0.64 -1.84
CA GLU A 164 -20.67 -0.59 -0.76
C GLU A 164 -20.07 -0.90 0.63
N ILE A 165 -18.82 -1.36 0.69
CA ILE A 165 -18.13 -1.69 1.94
C ILE A 165 -17.36 -0.48 2.47
N ILE A 166 -16.55 0.13 1.59
CA ILE A 166 -15.85 1.39 1.87
C ILE A 166 -16.36 2.42 0.85
N PRO A 167 -17.10 3.44 1.28
CA PRO A 167 -17.65 4.41 0.35
C PRO A 167 -16.54 5.19 -0.36
N LEU A 168 -16.74 5.52 -1.63
CA LEU A 168 -15.79 6.27 -2.46
C LEU A 168 -15.31 7.56 -1.77
N THR A 169 -16.20 8.24 -1.05
CA THR A 169 -15.91 9.46 -0.28
C THR A 169 -14.80 9.30 0.76
N ALA A 170 -14.53 8.07 1.20
CA ALA A 170 -13.42 7.80 2.13
C ALA A 170 -12.06 7.99 1.43
N SER A 171 -11.91 7.51 0.18
CA SER A 171 -10.71 7.78 -0.63
C SER A 171 -10.65 9.21 -1.14
N GLU A 172 -11.78 9.85 -1.46
CA GLU A 172 -11.80 11.28 -1.81
C GLU A 172 -11.32 12.15 -0.64
N THR A 173 -11.71 11.80 0.57
CA THR A 173 -11.22 12.46 1.80
C THR A 173 -9.71 12.24 1.97
N ALA A 174 -9.23 11.00 1.78
CA ALA A 174 -7.80 10.69 1.81
C ALA A 174 -7.03 11.47 0.73
N TYR A 175 -7.55 11.52 -0.51
CA TYR A 175 -6.98 12.31 -1.60
C TYR A 175 -6.82 13.78 -1.21
N ASN A 176 -7.87 14.40 -0.65
CA ASN A 176 -7.83 15.81 -0.24
C ASN A 176 -6.80 16.10 0.85
N ILE A 177 -6.60 15.16 1.78
CA ILE A 177 -5.58 15.27 2.83
C ILE A 177 -4.19 15.13 2.22
N LEU A 178 -3.94 14.08 1.44
CA LEU A 178 -2.66 13.78 0.82
C LEU A 178 -2.21 14.86 -0.17
N SER A 179 -3.15 15.46 -0.91
CA SER A 179 -2.88 16.61 -1.79
C SER A 179 -2.42 17.85 -1.00
N LYS A 180 -3.03 18.12 0.16
CA LYS A 180 -2.61 19.23 1.04
C LYS A 180 -1.24 18.99 1.68
N LEU A 181 -0.83 17.74 1.79
CA LEU A 181 0.50 17.34 2.24
C LEU A 181 1.54 17.33 1.09
N GLU A 182 1.12 17.70 -0.11
CA GLU A 182 1.95 17.88 -1.32
C GLU A 182 2.68 16.60 -1.77
N HIS A 183 2.11 15.41 -1.50
CA HIS A 183 2.61 14.17 -2.08
C HIS A 183 2.38 14.14 -3.60
N PRO A 184 3.30 13.58 -4.40
CA PRO A 184 3.01 13.23 -5.79
C PRO A 184 1.86 12.20 -5.81
N LEU A 185 0.68 12.60 -6.29
CA LEU A 185 -0.57 11.85 -6.11
C LEU A 185 -1.41 11.84 -7.37
N TYR A 186 -1.88 10.65 -7.76
CA TYR A 186 -2.93 10.47 -8.76
C TYR A 186 -4.05 9.62 -8.17
N PHE A 187 -5.30 10.04 -8.39
CA PHE A 187 -6.50 9.33 -7.94
C PHE A 187 -7.32 8.89 -9.14
N GLU A 188 -7.65 7.59 -9.18
CA GLU A 188 -8.56 7.02 -10.18
C GLU A 188 -9.68 6.25 -9.50
N ALA A 189 -10.92 6.63 -9.85
CA ALA A 189 -12.09 5.86 -9.49
C ALA A 189 -12.54 5.01 -10.69
N TYR A 190 -12.61 3.69 -10.52
CA TYR A 190 -12.93 2.72 -11.57
C TYR A 190 -14.32 2.08 -11.35
N ASP A 191 -14.89 1.48 -12.41
CA ASP A 191 -16.22 0.88 -12.34
C ASP A 191 -16.17 -0.54 -11.76
N ALA A 192 -16.25 -0.61 -10.43
CA ALA A 192 -16.37 -1.87 -9.70
C ALA A 192 -16.91 -1.63 -8.29
N THR A 193 -17.34 -2.73 -7.65
CA THR A 193 -17.65 -2.82 -6.22
C THR A 193 -16.36 -2.94 -5.38
N HIS A 194 -16.42 -3.47 -4.16
CA HIS A 194 -15.26 -3.70 -3.28
C HIS A 194 -14.35 -4.83 -3.79
N LYS A 195 -13.64 -4.60 -4.89
CA LYS A 195 -12.72 -5.58 -5.52
C LYS A 195 -11.62 -4.89 -6.33
N ILE A 196 -10.60 -5.65 -6.70
CA ILE A 196 -9.52 -5.24 -7.61
C ILE A 196 -9.82 -5.85 -8.99
N PRO A 197 -10.31 -5.09 -9.97
CA PRO A 197 -10.61 -5.62 -11.30
C PRO A 197 -9.35 -5.68 -12.19
N LEU A 198 -9.41 -6.48 -13.26
CA LEU A 198 -8.28 -6.67 -14.16
C LEU A 198 -7.92 -5.42 -14.97
N ASP A 199 -8.89 -4.59 -15.28
CA ASP A 199 -8.74 -3.41 -16.14
C ASP A 199 -7.85 -2.31 -15.53
N ILE A 200 -7.63 -2.30 -14.21
CA ILE A 200 -6.67 -1.39 -13.57
C ILE A 200 -5.22 -1.90 -13.60
N ALA A 201 -4.99 -3.15 -14.01
CA ALA A 201 -3.64 -3.72 -14.03
C ALA A 201 -2.63 -2.95 -14.91
N PRO A 202 -2.99 -2.45 -16.13
CA PRO A 202 -2.09 -1.63 -16.93
C PRO A 202 -1.66 -0.35 -16.19
N MET A 203 -2.58 0.35 -15.53
CA MET A 203 -2.29 1.56 -14.76
C MET A 203 -1.30 1.29 -13.62
N ILE A 204 -1.48 0.18 -12.90
CA ILE A 204 -0.57 -0.25 -11.84
C ILE A 204 0.82 -0.56 -12.41
N LYS A 205 0.90 -1.23 -13.56
CA LYS A 205 2.18 -1.52 -14.25
C LYS A 205 2.91 -0.24 -14.63
N ASP A 206 2.22 0.70 -15.26
CA ASP A 206 2.78 1.98 -15.69
C ASP A 206 3.29 2.78 -14.49
N PHE A 207 2.50 2.85 -13.40
CA PHE A 207 2.90 3.51 -12.17
C PHE A 207 4.16 2.86 -11.55
N ILE A 208 4.22 1.54 -11.45
CA ILE A 208 5.39 0.85 -10.89
C ILE A 208 6.61 1.01 -11.81
N SER A 209 6.42 1.11 -13.13
CA SER A 209 7.50 1.34 -14.09
C SER A 209 8.22 2.66 -13.82
N ASP A 210 7.49 3.78 -13.77
CA ASP A 210 7.99 5.12 -13.49
C ASP A 210 6.87 5.95 -12.81
N SER A 211 6.86 5.95 -11.48
CA SER A 211 5.78 6.52 -10.67
C SER A 211 5.63 8.03 -10.86
N ILE A 212 6.73 8.76 -10.94
CA ILE A 212 6.72 10.23 -11.06
C ILE A 212 6.25 10.64 -12.47
N ASN A 213 6.80 10.02 -13.50
CA ASN A 213 6.38 10.30 -14.87
C ASN A 213 4.92 9.92 -15.11
N PHE A 214 4.47 8.79 -14.54
CA PHE A 214 3.07 8.38 -14.57
C PHE A 214 2.15 9.47 -13.99
N ILE A 215 2.45 9.97 -12.79
CA ILE A 215 1.64 11.00 -12.12
C ILE A 215 1.60 12.27 -12.96
N ASN A 216 2.75 12.80 -13.36
CA ASN A 216 2.86 14.05 -14.13
C ASN A 216 2.08 13.97 -15.45
N SER A 217 2.21 12.86 -16.17
CA SER A 217 1.52 12.63 -17.45
C SER A 217 0.00 12.53 -17.31
N ASN A 218 -0.50 11.93 -16.23
CA ASN A 218 -1.94 11.78 -16.02
C ASN A 218 -2.59 13.04 -15.44
N LEU A 219 -1.91 13.78 -14.57
CA LEU A 219 -2.38 15.10 -14.11
C LEU A 219 -2.52 16.09 -15.27
N SER A 220 -1.55 16.12 -16.19
CA SER A 220 -1.63 16.97 -17.40
C SER A 220 -2.85 16.64 -18.27
N LYS A 221 -3.19 15.35 -18.44
CA LYS A 221 -4.39 14.92 -19.19
C LYS A 221 -5.71 15.29 -18.50
N GLN A 222 -5.75 15.34 -17.16
CA GLN A 222 -6.93 15.77 -16.41
C GLN A 222 -7.20 17.27 -16.55
N LEU A 223 -6.15 18.10 -16.62
CA LEU A 223 -6.28 19.54 -16.83
C LEU A 223 -6.84 19.86 -18.20
N VAL A 224 -6.36 19.19 -19.27
CA VAL A 224 -6.82 19.39 -20.66
C VAL A 224 -8.29 18.96 -20.87
N LYS A 225 -8.84 18.05 -20.05
CA LYS A 225 -10.26 17.61 -20.16
C LYS A 225 -11.25 18.54 -19.46
N LYS A 226 -10.77 19.55 -18.72
CA LYS A 226 -11.63 20.53 -18.01
C LYS A 226 -11.82 21.83 -18.77
N ASP A 227 -11.07 22.03 -19.85
CA ASP A 227 -11.21 23.10 -20.84
C ASP A 227 -12.07 22.63 -22.02
#